data_14bd19e7830ceac70e35dfda74408a5f
#
_entry.id   14bd19e7830ceac70e35dfda74408a5f
#
_cell.length_a   1.000
_cell.length_b   1.000
_cell.length_c   1.000
_cell.angle_alpha   90.00
_cell.angle_beta   90.00
_cell.angle_gamma   90.00
#
_symmetry.space_group_name_H-M   'P 1'
#
loop_
_entity.id
_entity.type
_entity.pdbx_description
1 polymer ?
#
loop_
_entity_poly.entity_id
_entity_poly.type
_entity_poly.pdbx_seq_one_letter_code
_entity_poly.pdbx_strand_id
1 'polypeptide(L)'
;MAKKPKVLVLFDVGEPTSLDDDYSEDLKSEDWKTERHVLNALKALGYPFAVLGVHNDTGLIADMIERFEPDVIFNMVEQFDSSLGNENRVTSFLELQGIPLTGCGSTGITLAKDKVISKKILSYHDINVPKFVVAAPGQLIELEEGMQFPLIVKPVREEASYGISLKSVVQNEAELVNRVCFVHERFKQEALVEEYVPGREVYVGVLGHDDLRCLPAREMTWRRDVPAEARFASYKVKWDEGYRQRWGIRNRFLPALDSLIQADLEATCSAVYRGLQLNGYAR
;
A
#
# COMPACT_ATOMS: atom_id res chain seq x y z
N MET A 1 -35.23 -2.30 13.71
CA MET A 1 -33.82 -2.08 13.31
C MET A 1 -33.66 -2.53 11.87
N ALA A 2 -32.94 -1.78 11.04
CA ALA A 2 -32.66 -2.23 9.68
C ALA A 2 -31.85 -3.55 9.74
N LYS A 3 -32.12 -4.48 8.81
CA LYS A 3 -31.37 -5.74 8.68
C LYS A 3 -29.92 -5.40 8.37
N LYS A 4 -28.99 -5.95 9.13
CA LYS A 4 -27.54 -5.76 8.85
C LYS A 4 -27.18 -6.50 7.57
N PRO A 5 -26.31 -5.91 6.73
CA PRO A 5 -25.84 -6.58 5.53
C PRO A 5 -25.04 -7.85 5.85
N LYS A 6 -25.15 -8.84 4.97
CA LYS A 6 -24.33 -10.05 4.96
C LYS A 6 -22.96 -9.72 4.39
N VAL A 7 -21.90 -10.00 5.13
CA VAL A 7 -20.52 -9.66 4.75
C VAL A 7 -19.75 -10.91 4.37
N LEU A 8 -19.25 -11.00 3.15
CA LEU A 8 -18.27 -12.01 2.76
C LEU A 8 -16.87 -11.43 2.97
N VAL A 9 -16.10 -12.03 3.87
CA VAL A 9 -14.70 -11.62 4.12
C VAL A 9 -13.78 -12.51 3.31
N LEU A 10 -12.96 -11.89 2.47
CA LEU A 10 -11.94 -12.56 1.65
C LEU A 10 -10.55 -12.14 2.13
N PHE A 11 -9.63 -13.08 2.25
CA PHE A 11 -8.21 -12.83 2.50
C PHE A 11 -7.36 -13.89 1.80
N ASP A 12 -6.11 -13.58 1.51
CA ASP A 12 -5.22 -14.52 0.86
C ASP A 12 -4.63 -15.55 1.85
N VAL A 13 -4.39 -16.73 1.32
CA VAL A 13 -3.78 -17.86 2.05
C VAL A 13 -2.67 -18.50 1.23
N GLY A 14 -1.73 -19.17 1.91
CA GLY A 14 -0.54 -19.77 1.28
C GLY A 14 -0.80 -21.07 0.52
N GLU A 15 -1.92 -21.74 0.78
CA GLU A 15 -2.23 -23.07 0.25
C GLU A 15 -3.65 -23.10 -0.35
N PRO A 16 -3.93 -24.05 -1.28
CA PRO A 16 -5.28 -24.22 -1.82
C PRO A 16 -6.32 -24.48 -0.74
N THR A 17 -7.50 -23.94 -0.94
CA THR A 17 -8.60 -23.95 0.04
C THR A 17 -9.87 -24.57 -0.51
N SER A 18 -10.87 -24.72 0.36
CA SER A 18 -12.23 -25.15 0.04
C SER A 18 -13.27 -24.22 0.68
N LEU A 19 -14.53 -24.37 0.30
CA LEU A 19 -15.63 -23.57 0.84
C LEU A 19 -15.91 -23.80 2.34
N ASP A 20 -15.44 -24.91 2.89
CA ASP A 20 -15.74 -25.34 4.26
C ASP A 20 -14.50 -25.35 5.16
N ASP A 21 -13.42 -24.68 4.76
CA ASP A 21 -12.20 -24.59 5.57
C ASP A 21 -12.43 -23.78 6.84
N ASP A 22 -11.80 -24.24 7.92
CA ASP A 22 -11.81 -23.56 9.22
C ASP A 22 -10.46 -22.89 9.50
N TYR A 23 -10.44 -21.59 9.52
CA TYR A 23 -9.27 -20.75 9.78
C TYR A 23 -9.06 -20.39 11.25
N SER A 24 -9.76 -21.06 12.18
CA SER A 24 -9.74 -20.70 13.61
C SER A 24 -8.35 -20.86 14.27
N GLU A 25 -7.53 -21.79 13.80
CA GLU A 25 -6.16 -21.96 14.28
C GLU A 25 -5.21 -20.92 13.65
N ASP A 26 -5.30 -20.67 12.35
CA ASP A 26 -4.49 -19.68 11.64
C ASP A 26 -4.69 -18.27 12.23
N LEU A 27 -5.93 -17.92 12.51
CA LEU A 27 -6.31 -16.64 13.11
C LEU A 27 -5.75 -16.40 14.53
N LYS A 28 -5.12 -17.39 15.18
CA LYS A 28 -4.41 -17.19 16.44
C LYS A 28 -3.00 -16.63 16.27
N SER A 29 -2.42 -16.79 15.09
CA SER A 29 -1.10 -16.25 14.74
C SER A 29 -1.10 -14.72 14.70
N GLU A 30 0.05 -14.11 14.99
CA GLU A 30 0.24 -12.67 14.83
C GLU A 30 0.28 -12.23 13.34
N ASP A 31 0.61 -13.14 12.44
CA ASP A 31 0.60 -12.90 11.00
C ASP A 31 -0.82 -12.61 10.48
N TRP A 32 -1.84 -13.19 11.14
CA TRP A 32 -3.27 -13.03 10.81
C TRP A 32 -3.99 -12.04 11.74
N LYS A 33 -3.26 -11.11 12.29
CA LYS A 33 -3.78 -10.13 13.25
C LYS A 33 -4.83 -9.20 12.67
N THR A 34 -4.66 -8.78 11.43
CA THR A 34 -5.57 -7.85 10.75
C THR A 34 -6.90 -8.53 10.49
N GLU A 35 -6.88 -9.75 9.93
CA GLU A 35 -8.04 -10.59 9.64
C GLU A 35 -8.81 -10.86 10.93
N ARG A 36 -8.12 -11.31 11.96
CA ARG A 36 -8.69 -11.54 13.30
C ARG A 36 -9.39 -10.30 13.85
N HIS A 37 -8.80 -9.11 13.71
CA HIS A 37 -9.41 -7.87 14.18
C HIS A 37 -10.68 -7.53 13.40
N VAL A 38 -10.71 -7.71 12.09
CA VAL A 38 -11.88 -7.48 11.25
C VAL A 38 -12.99 -8.45 11.63
N LEU A 39 -12.71 -9.75 11.72
CA LEU A 39 -13.70 -10.77 12.09
C LEU A 39 -14.26 -10.53 13.49
N ASN A 40 -13.43 -10.18 14.46
CA ASN A 40 -13.87 -9.84 15.81
C ASN A 40 -14.75 -8.59 15.83
N ALA A 41 -14.44 -7.58 15.03
CA ALA A 41 -15.27 -6.37 14.90
C ALA A 41 -16.64 -6.70 14.29
N LEU A 42 -16.70 -7.48 13.21
CA LEU A 42 -17.95 -7.92 12.60
C LEU A 42 -18.82 -8.71 13.59
N LYS A 43 -18.21 -9.63 14.33
CA LYS A 43 -18.86 -10.41 15.38
C LYS A 43 -19.40 -9.52 16.49
N ALA A 44 -18.58 -8.61 17.04
CA ALA A 44 -18.98 -7.69 18.10
C ALA A 44 -20.11 -6.74 17.67
N LEU A 45 -20.07 -6.31 16.42
CA LEU A 45 -21.12 -5.49 15.81
C LEU A 45 -22.35 -6.31 15.39
N GLY A 46 -22.29 -7.64 15.44
CA GLY A 46 -23.40 -8.54 15.12
C GLY A 46 -23.77 -8.53 13.63
N TYR A 47 -22.81 -8.40 12.72
CA TYR A 47 -23.01 -8.62 11.29
C TYR A 47 -23.06 -10.12 11.00
N PRO A 48 -23.97 -10.60 10.15
CA PRO A 48 -23.87 -11.94 9.59
C PRO A 48 -22.70 -11.95 8.59
N PHE A 49 -21.74 -12.87 8.75
CA PHE A 49 -20.61 -12.95 7.84
C PHE A 49 -20.20 -14.39 7.54
N ALA A 50 -19.61 -14.59 6.38
CA ALA A 50 -18.86 -15.78 5.99
C ALA A 50 -17.41 -15.40 5.67
N VAL A 51 -16.53 -16.39 5.67
CA VAL A 51 -15.09 -16.23 5.45
C VAL A 51 -14.66 -17.17 4.35
N LEU A 52 -13.78 -16.70 3.44
CA LEU A 52 -13.12 -17.53 2.45
C LEU A 52 -11.67 -17.12 2.31
N GLY A 53 -10.76 -18.06 2.52
CA GLY A 53 -9.35 -17.93 2.13
C GLY A 53 -9.21 -18.08 0.62
N VAL A 54 -8.46 -17.21 -0.01
CA VAL A 54 -8.24 -17.18 -1.46
C VAL A 54 -6.78 -17.51 -1.75
N HIS A 55 -6.54 -18.57 -2.50
CA HIS A 55 -5.20 -18.93 -2.96
C HIS A 55 -5.01 -18.63 -4.45
N ASN A 56 -5.59 -19.46 -5.32
CA ASN A 56 -5.42 -19.35 -6.77
C ASN A 56 -6.66 -19.74 -7.58
N ASP A 57 -7.81 -19.88 -6.94
CA ASP A 57 -9.05 -20.29 -7.57
C ASP A 57 -10.15 -19.23 -7.38
N THR A 58 -10.48 -18.53 -8.45
CA THR A 58 -11.60 -17.58 -8.48
C THR A 58 -12.97 -18.28 -8.54
N GLY A 59 -13.02 -19.56 -8.92
CA GLY A 59 -14.25 -20.36 -8.92
C GLY A 59 -14.81 -20.49 -7.50
N LEU A 60 -13.94 -20.74 -6.50
CA LEU A 60 -14.36 -20.81 -5.10
C LEU A 60 -14.97 -19.50 -4.61
N ILE A 61 -14.49 -18.35 -5.11
CA ILE A 61 -15.10 -17.06 -4.79
C ILE A 61 -16.52 -16.97 -5.35
N ALA A 62 -16.71 -17.38 -6.62
CA ALA A 62 -18.03 -17.40 -7.25
C ALA A 62 -19.00 -18.35 -6.53
N ASP A 63 -18.56 -19.56 -6.20
CA ASP A 63 -19.35 -20.57 -5.47
C ASP A 63 -19.73 -20.06 -4.06
N MET A 64 -18.83 -19.38 -3.36
CA MET A 64 -19.12 -18.79 -2.06
C MET A 64 -20.09 -17.62 -2.17
N ILE A 65 -20.00 -16.81 -3.21
CA ILE A 65 -20.97 -15.73 -3.48
C ILE A 65 -22.37 -16.33 -3.72
N GLU A 66 -22.48 -17.36 -4.53
CA GLU A 66 -23.77 -18.04 -4.79
C GLU A 66 -24.32 -18.68 -3.52
N ARG A 67 -23.48 -19.38 -2.74
CA ARG A 67 -23.87 -20.06 -1.49
C ARG A 67 -24.32 -19.10 -0.39
N PHE A 68 -23.58 -18.01 -0.20
CA PHE A 68 -23.79 -17.08 0.92
C PHE A 68 -24.69 -15.90 0.58
N GLU A 69 -24.76 -15.50 -0.71
CA GLU A 69 -25.49 -14.30 -1.20
C GLU A 69 -25.13 -13.04 -0.39
N PRO A 70 -23.87 -12.57 -0.40
CA PRO A 70 -23.46 -11.43 0.39
C PRO A 70 -24.02 -10.11 -0.15
N ASP A 71 -24.32 -9.18 0.78
CA ASP A 71 -24.68 -7.80 0.43
C ASP A 71 -23.43 -6.92 0.20
N VAL A 72 -22.28 -7.34 0.75
CA VAL A 72 -21.00 -6.64 0.60
C VAL A 72 -19.83 -7.62 0.76
N ILE A 73 -18.77 -7.38 0.00
CA ILE A 73 -17.50 -8.12 0.12
C ILE A 73 -16.50 -7.27 0.89
N PHE A 74 -15.97 -7.80 2.00
CA PHE A 74 -14.84 -7.22 2.71
C PHE A 74 -13.55 -7.84 2.15
N ASN A 75 -12.93 -7.12 1.21
CA ASN A 75 -11.75 -7.60 0.48
C ASN A 75 -10.47 -7.26 1.25
N MET A 76 -9.72 -8.30 1.65
CA MET A 76 -8.41 -8.20 2.30
C MET A 76 -7.34 -9.00 1.52
N VAL A 77 -7.64 -9.39 0.28
CA VAL A 77 -6.73 -10.16 -0.56
C VAL A 77 -5.58 -9.26 -1.05
N GLU A 78 -4.36 -9.55 -0.63
CA GLU A 78 -3.14 -8.87 -1.05
C GLU A 78 -2.34 -9.69 -2.08
N GLN A 79 -2.59 -11.01 -2.14
CA GLN A 79 -1.90 -11.94 -3.05
C GLN A 79 -2.90 -12.87 -3.74
N PHE A 80 -2.55 -13.32 -4.92
CA PHE A 80 -3.25 -14.40 -5.62
C PHE A 80 -2.23 -15.23 -6.38
N ASP A 81 -2.32 -16.56 -6.26
CA ASP A 81 -1.33 -17.50 -6.80
C ASP A 81 0.11 -17.15 -6.34
N SER A 82 0.24 -16.89 -5.02
CA SER A 82 1.50 -16.49 -4.37
C SER A 82 2.18 -15.25 -4.99
N SER A 83 1.41 -14.40 -5.67
CA SER A 83 1.91 -13.20 -6.34
C SER A 83 1.18 -11.93 -5.87
N LEU A 84 1.94 -11.01 -5.27
CA LEU A 84 1.49 -9.65 -4.95
C LEU A 84 1.05 -8.84 -6.19
N GLY A 85 1.49 -9.25 -7.39
CA GLY A 85 1.14 -8.60 -8.65
C GLY A 85 -0.28 -8.87 -9.13
N ASN A 86 -1.00 -9.80 -8.51
CA ASN A 86 -2.30 -10.27 -8.97
C ASN A 86 -3.50 -9.73 -8.16
N GLU A 87 -3.29 -8.94 -7.12
CA GLU A 87 -4.37 -8.40 -6.27
C GLU A 87 -5.41 -7.58 -7.04
N ASN A 88 -4.95 -6.76 -8.02
CA ASN A 88 -5.83 -5.97 -8.86
C ASN A 88 -6.70 -6.84 -9.78
N ARG A 89 -6.23 -8.03 -10.18
CA ARG A 89 -6.99 -8.98 -11.00
C ARG A 89 -8.10 -9.63 -10.21
N VAL A 90 -7.83 -10.00 -8.95
CA VAL A 90 -8.87 -10.49 -8.04
C VAL A 90 -9.90 -9.38 -7.81
N THR A 91 -9.45 -8.15 -7.54
CA THR A 91 -10.36 -7.01 -7.39
C THR A 91 -11.20 -6.78 -8.64
N SER A 92 -10.62 -6.86 -9.86
CA SER A 92 -11.37 -6.77 -11.11
C SER A 92 -12.42 -7.89 -11.23
N PHE A 93 -12.09 -9.11 -10.82
CA PHE A 93 -13.03 -10.22 -10.81
C PHE A 93 -14.19 -9.95 -9.84
N LEU A 94 -13.90 -9.43 -8.65
CA LEU A 94 -14.92 -9.06 -7.66
C LEU A 94 -15.83 -7.93 -8.15
N GLU A 95 -15.28 -6.94 -8.85
CA GLU A 95 -16.07 -5.85 -9.48
C GLU A 95 -17.07 -6.39 -10.50
N LEU A 96 -16.71 -7.42 -11.27
CA LEU A 96 -17.60 -8.08 -12.24
C LEU A 96 -18.79 -8.79 -11.56
N GLN A 97 -18.69 -9.15 -10.28
CA GLN A 97 -19.80 -9.77 -9.54
C GLN A 97 -20.93 -8.75 -9.22
N GLY A 98 -20.65 -7.45 -9.36
CA GLY A 98 -21.63 -6.39 -9.11
C GLY A 98 -22.01 -6.21 -7.63
N ILE A 99 -21.28 -6.81 -6.70
CA ILE A 99 -21.47 -6.70 -5.25
C ILE A 99 -20.56 -5.58 -4.73
N PRO A 100 -21.08 -4.65 -3.89
CA PRO A 100 -20.22 -3.65 -3.26
C PRO A 100 -19.05 -4.28 -2.52
N LEU A 101 -17.83 -3.74 -2.71
CA LEU A 101 -16.64 -4.22 -2.04
C LEU A 101 -15.94 -3.11 -1.25
N THR A 102 -15.26 -3.48 -0.17
CA THR A 102 -14.40 -2.56 0.58
C THR A 102 -13.03 -2.44 -0.09
N GLY A 103 -12.35 -1.34 0.15
CA GLY A 103 -11.05 -1.05 -0.42
C GLY A 103 -11.14 -0.29 -1.72
N CYS A 104 -10.00 -0.13 -2.37
CA CYS A 104 -9.90 0.55 -3.65
C CYS A 104 -10.27 -0.39 -4.80
N GLY A 105 -10.85 0.15 -5.86
CA GLY A 105 -11.12 -0.59 -7.10
C GLY A 105 -9.84 -0.94 -7.87
N SER A 106 -9.97 -1.89 -8.79
CA SER A 106 -8.85 -2.46 -9.54
C SER A 106 -8.04 -1.43 -10.33
N THR A 107 -8.70 -0.41 -10.89
CA THR A 107 -8.03 0.69 -11.59
C THR A 107 -7.15 1.49 -10.65
N GLY A 108 -7.68 1.91 -9.50
CA GLY A 108 -6.92 2.69 -8.51
C GLY A 108 -5.73 1.89 -7.94
N ILE A 109 -5.92 0.61 -7.64
CA ILE A 109 -4.84 -0.29 -7.22
C ILE A 109 -3.74 -0.34 -8.30
N THR A 110 -4.10 -0.53 -9.56
CA THR A 110 -3.16 -0.61 -10.68
C THR A 110 -2.33 0.67 -10.84
N LEU A 111 -3.00 1.84 -10.79
CA LEU A 111 -2.34 3.13 -10.93
C LEU A 111 -1.45 3.47 -9.74
N ALA A 112 -1.89 3.16 -8.52
CA ALA A 112 -1.13 3.46 -7.29
C ALA A 112 0.08 2.54 -7.11
N LYS A 113 -0.02 1.28 -7.54
CA LYS A 113 1.04 0.28 -7.39
C LYS A 113 2.28 0.58 -8.23
N ASP A 114 2.11 1.07 -9.45
CA ASP A 114 3.22 1.48 -10.31
C ASP A 114 3.66 2.92 -9.97
N LYS A 115 4.79 3.04 -9.27
CA LYS A 115 5.32 4.33 -8.83
C LYS A 115 5.63 5.30 -9.97
N VAL A 116 5.96 4.78 -11.15
CA VAL A 116 6.28 5.60 -12.33
C VAL A 116 4.98 6.14 -12.94
N ILE A 117 3.98 5.29 -13.10
CA ILE A 117 2.67 5.70 -13.62
C ILE A 117 2.03 6.71 -12.67
N SER A 118 1.98 6.41 -11.36
CA SER A 118 1.41 7.32 -10.37
C SER A 118 2.10 8.69 -10.39
N LYS A 119 3.45 8.74 -10.43
CA LYS A 119 4.18 10.01 -10.51
C LYS A 119 3.88 10.80 -11.79
N LYS A 120 3.81 10.14 -12.95
CA LYS A 120 3.44 10.79 -14.22
C LYS A 120 2.05 11.41 -14.16
N ILE A 121 1.07 10.68 -13.61
CA ILE A 121 -0.29 11.18 -13.42
C ILE A 121 -0.30 12.36 -12.46
N LEU A 122 0.35 12.23 -11.31
CA LEU A 122 0.41 13.29 -10.29
C LEU A 122 1.10 14.56 -10.83
N SER A 123 2.20 14.41 -11.58
CA SER A 123 2.86 15.54 -12.24
C SER A 123 1.96 16.25 -13.26
N TYR A 124 1.14 15.52 -14.01
CA TYR A 124 0.17 16.09 -14.95
C TYR A 124 -0.90 16.93 -14.23
N HIS A 125 -1.22 16.60 -12.99
CA HIS A 125 -2.16 17.32 -12.14
C HIS A 125 -1.49 18.39 -11.24
N ASP A 126 -0.29 18.82 -11.58
CA ASP A 126 0.49 19.83 -10.85
C ASP A 126 0.73 19.46 -9.36
N ILE A 127 0.69 18.17 -9.03
CA ILE A 127 1.02 17.67 -7.69
C ILE A 127 2.53 17.48 -7.62
N ASN A 128 3.17 18.13 -6.66
CA ASN A 128 4.61 18.05 -6.49
C ASN A 128 5.09 16.62 -6.21
N VAL A 129 5.92 16.12 -7.11
CA VAL A 129 6.66 14.85 -6.94
C VAL A 129 8.15 15.13 -7.13
N PRO A 130 9.05 14.37 -6.45
CA PRO A 130 10.48 14.47 -6.71
C PRO A 130 10.79 14.19 -8.19
N LYS A 131 11.75 14.90 -8.78
CA LYS A 131 12.26 14.56 -10.12
C LYS A 131 12.73 13.10 -10.14
N PHE A 132 12.49 12.41 -11.24
CA PHE A 132 12.79 10.99 -11.32
C PHE A 132 13.10 10.52 -12.72
N VAL A 133 13.90 9.47 -12.82
CA VAL A 133 14.13 8.71 -14.06
C VAL A 133 13.87 7.23 -13.82
N VAL A 134 13.62 6.51 -14.89
CA VAL A 134 13.43 5.06 -14.86
C VAL A 134 14.65 4.41 -15.47
N ALA A 135 15.34 3.60 -14.68
CA ALA A 135 16.47 2.81 -15.14
C ALA A 135 15.99 1.41 -15.54
N ALA A 136 15.87 1.16 -16.84
CA ALA A 136 15.51 -0.15 -17.37
C ALA A 136 16.72 -1.10 -17.41
N PRO A 137 16.54 -2.42 -17.24
CA PRO A 137 17.62 -3.39 -17.36
C PRO A 137 18.35 -3.30 -18.70
N GLY A 138 19.68 -3.23 -18.64
CA GLY A 138 20.52 -3.18 -19.85
C GLY A 138 20.62 -1.80 -20.52
N GLN A 139 20.02 -0.76 -19.96
CA GLN A 139 20.11 0.61 -20.45
C GLN A 139 21.06 1.45 -19.57
N LEU A 140 21.64 2.49 -20.18
CA LEU A 140 22.40 3.50 -19.44
C LEU A 140 21.44 4.32 -18.57
N ILE A 141 21.94 4.70 -17.40
CA ILE A 141 21.19 5.57 -16.49
C ILE A 141 21.50 7.01 -16.87
N GLU A 142 20.53 7.69 -17.47
CA GLU A 142 20.61 9.11 -17.79
C GLU A 142 19.77 9.90 -16.80
N LEU A 143 20.41 10.74 -15.99
CA LEU A 143 19.73 11.62 -15.05
C LEU A 143 19.14 12.81 -15.80
N GLU A 144 17.95 13.25 -15.40
CA GLU A 144 17.37 14.50 -15.91
C GLU A 144 18.21 15.70 -15.49
N GLU A 145 18.17 16.74 -16.33
CA GLU A 145 18.85 18.00 -16.04
C GLU A 145 18.40 18.58 -14.68
N GLY A 146 19.40 18.89 -13.86
CA GLY A 146 19.18 19.46 -12.53
C GLY A 146 18.90 18.44 -11.43
N MET A 147 18.83 17.13 -11.69
CA MET A 147 18.82 16.12 -10.62
C MET A 147 20.20 16.09 -9.92
N GLN A 148 20.18 16.12 -8.60
CA GLN A 148 21.38 16.15 -7.76
C GLN A 148 21.34 15.05 -6.69
N PHE A 149 22.52 14.54 -6.32
CA PHE A 149 22.66 13.67 -5.17
C PHE A 149 22.38 14.44 -3.85
N PRO A 150 21.84 13.76 -2.82
CA PRO A 150 21.54 12.34 -2.79
C PRO A 150 20.26 11.98 -3.58
N LEU A 151 20.31 10.80 -4.22
CA LEU A 151 19.16 10.20 -4.89
C LEU A 151 18.69 8.97 -4.11
N ILE A 152 17.42 8.56 -4.32
CA ILE A 152 16.90 7.31 -3.76
C ILE A 152 16.47 6.37 -4.88
N VAL A 153 16.90 5.11 -4.79
CA VAL A 153 16.60 4.06 -5.77
C VAL A 153 15.61 3.06 -5.18
N LYS A 154 14.52 2.83 -5.90
CA LYS A 154 13.40 1.96 -5.48
C LYS A 154 13.01 1.01 -6.61
N PRO A 155 12.55 -0.22 -6.31
CA PRO A 155 11.83 -1.02 -7.30
C PRO A 155 10.53 -0.31 -7.70
N VAL A 156 10.16 -0.36 -9.00
CA VAL A 156 8.98 0.36 -9.51
C VAL A 156 7.68 -0.18 -8.92
N ARG A 157 7.52 -1.51 -8.81
CA ARG A 157 6.24 -2.16 -8.51
C ARG A 157 6.18 -2.83 -7.13
N GLU A 158 7.25 -2.72 -6.33
CA GLU A 158 7.22 -3.25 -4.96
C GLU A 158 6.51 -2.28 -4.00
N GLU A 159 5.78 -2.83 -3.05
CA GLU A 159 5.05 -2.11 -2.01
C GLU A 159 5.69 -2.28 -0.63
N ALA A 160 5.07 -1.70 0.39
CA ALA A 160 5.43 -1.89 1.80
C ALA A 160 6.92 -1.69 2.12
N SER A 161 7.64 -0.91 1.30
CA SER A 161 9.09 -0.68 1.37
C SER A 161 9.95 -1.91 1.06
N TYR A 162 9.40 -2.94 0.40
CA TYR A 162 10.23 -4.03 -0.13
C TYR A 162 11.32 -3.47 -1.06
N GLY A 163 12.54 -3.96 -0.88
CA GLY A 163 13.68 -3.46 -1.62
C GLY A 163 14.22 -2.09 -1.19
N ILE A 164 13.67 -1.45 -0.16
CA ILE A 164 14.14 -0.15 0.35
C ILE A 164 14.92 -0.34 1.65
N SER A 165 16.16 0.14 1.67
CA SER A 165 17.07 0.09 2.81
C SER A 165 17.88 1.39 2.90
N LEU A 166 18.74 1.54 3.90
CA LEU A 166 19.66 2.69 3.97
C LEU A 166 20.54 2.80 2.71
N LYS A 167 20.89 1.68 2.07
CA LYS A 167 21.63 1.64 0.80
C LYS A 167 20.81 2.10 -0.40
N SER A 168 19.53 2.36 -0.24
CA SER A 168 18.68 2.90 -1.32
C SER A 168 18.92 4.39 -1.55
N VAL A 169 19.41 5.12 -0.53
CA VAL A 169 19.86 6.50 -0.68
C VAL A 169 21.33 6.45 -1.11
N VAL A 170 21.63 7.03 -2.26
CA VAL A 170 22.93 7.00 -2.92
C VAL A 170 23.50 8.39 -3.03
N GLN A 171 24.82 8.52 -2.85
CA GLN A 171 25.53 9.80 -2.77
C GLN A 171 26.34 10.14 -4.02
N ASN A 172 26.53 9.17 -4.93
CA ASN A 172 27.35 9.30 -6.13
C ASN A 172 26.96 8.26 -7.19
N GLU A 173 27.53 8.41 -8.39
CA GLU A 173 27.23 7.55 -9.55
C GLU A 173 27.57 6.07 -9.29
N ALA A 174 28.67 5.79 -8.60
CA ALA A 174 29.09 4.40 -8.34
C ALA A 174 28.06 3.69 -7.43
N GLU A 175 27.58 4.36 -6.40
CA GLU A 175 26.52 3.86 -5.54
C GLU A 175 25.18 3.71 -6.28
N LEU A 176 24.86 4.67 -7.17
CA LEU A 176 23.69 4.64 -8.01
C LEU A 176 23.66 3.40 -8.90
N VAL A 177 24.73 3.17 -9.67
CA VAL A 177 24.86 2.01 -10.57
C VAL A 177 24.71 0.72 -9.77
N ASN A 178 25.45 0.57 -8.66
CA ASN A 178 25.38 -0.62 -7.82
C ASN A 178 23.97 -0.86 -7.29
N ARG A 179 23.25 0.22 -6.91
CA ARG A 179 21.90 0.08 -6.35
C ARG A 179 20.87 -0.25 -7.41
N VAL A 180 20.97 0.32 -8.60
CA VAL A 180 20.14 -0.01 -9.77
C VAL A 180 20.34 -1.47 -10.18
N CYS A 181 21.59 -1.94 -10.29
CA CYS A 181 21.91 -3.34 -10.58
C CYS A 181 21.26 -4.28 -9.54
N PHE A 182 21.36 -3.95 -8.25
CA PHE A 182 20.70 -4.73 -7.19
C PHE A 182 19.18 -4.85 -7.42
N VAL A 183 18.50 -3.76 -7.81
CA VAL A 183 17.06 -3.80 -8.09
C VAL A 183 16.78 -4.70 -9.28
N HIS A 184 17.52 -4.55 -10.39
CA HIS A 184 17.35 -5.37 -11.59
C HIS A 184 17.56 -6.85 -11.31
N GLU A 185 18.60 -7.20 -10.57
CA GLU A 185 18.96 -8.60 -10.30
C GLU A 185 17.99 -9.25 -9.31
N ARG A 186 17.62 -8.53 -8.24
CA ARG A 186 16.84 -9.10 -7.15
C ARG A 186 15.34 -9.11 -7.43
N PHE A 187 14.81 -8.05 -8.05
CA PHE A 187 13.38 -7.86 -8.25
C PHE A 187 12.93 -8.09 -9.70
N LYS A 188 13.89 -8.27 -10.65
CA LYS A 188 13.59 -8.54 -12.06
C LYS A 188 12.66 -7.48 -12.70
N GLN A 189 12.83 -6.23 -12.29
CA GLN A 189 12.05 -5.11 -12.77
C GLN A 189 12.91 -3.85 -12.89
N GLU A 190 12.33 -2.80 -13.46
CA GLU A 190 12.94 -1.48 -13.57
C GLU A 190 13.20 -0.87 -12.18
N ALA A 191 14.18 0.02 -12.11
CA ALA A 191 14.45 0.82 -10.94
C ALA A 191 13.96 2.27 -11.15
N LEU A 192 13.22 2.79 -10.20
CA LEU A 192 12.90 4.20 -10.08
C LEU A 192 14.06 4.88 -9.35
N VAL A 193 14.67 5.86 -9.98
CA VAL A 193 15.70 6.75 -9.40
C VAL A 193 15.07 8.12 -9.23
N GLU A 194 15.01 8.63 -8.01
CA GLU A 194 14.40 9.93 -7.74
C GLU A 194 15.22 10.76 -6.74
N GLU A 195 15.02 12.07 -6.74
CA GLU A 195 15.62 12.95 -5.73
C GLU A 195 15.19 12.51 -4.33
N TYR A 196 16.17 12.43 -3.41
CA TYR A 196 15.89 12.19 -2.01
C TYR A 196 15.44 13.50 -1.34
N VAL A 197 14.18 13.56 -0.95
CA VAL A 197 13.62 14.73 -0.25
C VAL A 197 13.76 14.52 1.26
N PRO A 198 14.67 15.23 1.92
CA PRO A 198 14.78 15.16 3.38
C PRO A 198 13.60 15.87 4.04
N GLY A 199 13.15 15.36 5.18
CA GLY A 199 12.08 16.01 5.90
C GLY A 199 11.25 15.08 6.79
N ARG A 200 10.06 15.52 7.07
CA ARG A 200 9.08 14.79 7.88
C ARG A 200 8.27 13.85 6.97
N GLU A 201 8.10 12.63 7.42
CA GLU A 201 7.27 11.64 6.69
C GLU A 201 5.89 11.57 7.34
N VAL A 202 4.89 12.02 6.60
CA VAL A 202 3.50 12.16 7.05
C VAL A 202 2.61 11.20 6.29
N TYR A 203 1.68 10.58 6.99
CA TYR A 203 0.69 9.66 6.45
C TYR A 203 -0.72 10.19 6.70
N VAL A 204 -1.53 10.23 5.66
CA VAL A 204 -2.93 10.66 5.72
C VAL A 204 -3.81 9.57 5.11
N GLY A 205 -4.73 9.04 5.91
CA GLY A 205 -5.79 8.18 5.38
C GLY A 205 -6.88 9.04 4.75
N VAL A 206 -7.38 8.60 3.60
CA VAL A 206 -8.53 9.21 2.93
C VAL A 206 -9.62 8.17 2.80
N LEU A 207 -10.84 8.53 3.13
CA LEU A 207 -12.02 7.66 3.08
C LEU A 207 -13.11 8.35 2.26
N GLY A 208 -13.77 7.62 1.39
CA GLY A 208 -14.95 8.08 0.65
C GLY A 208 -14.95 7.70 -0.83
N HIS A 209 -15.96 8.15 -1.51
CA HIS A 209 -16.13 8.07 -2.96
C HIS A 209 -16.20 9.50 -3.54
N ASP A 210 -17.37 10.11 -3.57
CA ASP A 210 -17.54 11.50 -4.02
C ASP A 210 -17.17 12.49 -2.91
N ASP A 211 -17.65 12.24 -1.69
CA ASP A 211 -17.32 13.00 -0.50
C ASP A 211 -16.11 12.40 0.20
N LEU A 212 -14.97 13.06 0.06
CA LEU A 212 -13.70 12.60 0.63
C LEU A 212 -13.50 13.15 2.04
N ARG A 213 -13.12 12.25 2.95
CA ARG A 213 -12.75 12.59 4.31
C ARG A 213 -11.27 12.25 4.55
N CYS A 214 -10.44 13.25 4.74
CA CYS A 214 -9.08 13.07 5.25
C CYS A 214 -9.13 12.75 6.75
N LEU A 215 -8.47 11.67 7.14
CA LEU A 215 -8.32 11.27 8.53
C LEU A 215 -7.17 12.06 9.18
N PRO A 216 -7.13 12.18 10.53
CA PRO A 216 -6.05 12.86 11.20
C PRO A 216 -4.68 12.35 10.78
N ALA A 217 -3.82 13.25 10.32
CA ALA A 217 -2.50 12.93 9.83
C ALA A 217 -1.61 12.31 10.92
N ARG A 218 -0.77 11.37 10.53
CA ARG A 218 0.22 10.72 11.41
C ARG A 218 1.61 10.95 10.86
N GLU A 219 2.56 11.15 11.75
CA GLU A 219 3.97 11.30 11.43
C GLU A 219 4.76 10.11 11.95
N MET A 220 5.73 9.67 11.18
CA MET A 220 6.77 8.76 11.64
C MET A 220 7.86 9.57 12.33
N THR A 221 8.15 9.23 13.59
CA THR A 221 9.16 9.94 14.41
C THR A 221 10.24 8.98 14.84
N TRP A 222 11.44 9.52 15.04
CA TRP A 222 12.64 8.79 15.48
C TRP A 222 13.19 9.39 16.77
N ARG A 223 14.05 8.64 17.43
CA ARG A 223 14.87 9.17 18.52
C ARG A 223 15.80 10.28 17.98
N ARG A 224 16.09 11.27 18.79
CA ARG A 224 16.81 12.49 18.36
C ARG A 224 18.23 12.23 17.82
N ASP A 225 18.89 11.19 18.32
CA ASP A 225 20.26 10.79 17.94
C ASP A 225 20.34 9.96 16.64
N VAL A 226 19.22 9.64 16.02
CA VAL A 226 19.21 8.99 14.70
C VAL A 226 19.61 10.00 13.65
N PRO A 227 20.61 9.72 12.78
CA PRO A 227 21.01 10.60 11.70
C PRO A 227 19.85 10.94 10.75
N ALA A 228 19.78 12.17 10.28
CA ALA A 228 18.66 12.66 9.46
C ALA A 228 18.50 11.85 8.16
N GLU A 229 19.61 11.47 7.54
CA GLU A 229 19.69 10.66 6.31
C GLU A 229 19.17 9.23 6.49
N ALA A 230 19.03 8.77 7.72
CA ALA A 230 18.48 7.44 8.04
C ALA A 230 16.98 7.48 8.42
N ARG A 231 16.36 8.68 8.46
CA ARG A 231 14.97 8.88 8.89
C ARG A 231 13.98 8.80 7.75
N PHE A 232 13.82 7.62 7.17
CA PHE A 232 12.80 7.36 6.15
C PHE A 232 12.26 5.93 6.28
N ALA A 233 11.08 5.67 5.69
CA ALA A 233 10.37 4.39 5.78
C ALA A 233 11.03 3.28 4.96
N SER A 234 12.17 2.77 5.42
CA SER A 234 12.79 1.55 4.88
C SER A 234 12.03 0.29 5.32
N TYR A 235 12.36 -0.86 4.71
CA TYR A 235 11.77 -2.15 5.07
C TYR A 235 11.89 -2.44 6.58
N LYS A 236 13.09 -2.28 7.16
CA LYS A 236 13.29 -2.50 8.61
C LYS A 236 12.49 -1.54 9.48
N VAL A 237 12.27 -0.32 9.03
CA VAL A 237 11.45 0.68 9.72
C VAL A 237 9.98 0.25 9.80
N LYS A 238 9.49 -0.49 8.81
CA LYS A 238 8.10 -0.98 8.79
C LYS A 238 7.91 -2.32 9.51
N TRP A 239 8.85 -3.24 9.34
CA TRP A 239 8.65 -4.66 9.64
C TRP A 239 9.53 -5.25 10.73
N ASP A 240 10.63 -4.58 11.13
CA ASP A 240 11.55 -5.08 12.15
C ASP A 240 11.27 -4.37 13.49
N GLU A 241 10.55 -5.04 14.37
CA GLU A 241 10.19 -4.47 15.69
C GLU A 241 11.42 -4.17 16.55
N GLY A 242 12.46 -5.02 16.53
CA GLY A 242 13.71 -4.79 17.24
C GLY A 242 14.44 -3.54 16.70
N TYR A 243 14.42 -3.34 15.39
CA TYR A 243 14.94 -2.12 14.77
C TYR A 243 14.13 -0.89 15.20
N ARG A 244 12.80 -0.99 15.18
CA ARG A 244 11.90 0.09 15.62
C ARG A 244 12.15 0.51 17.08
N GLN A 245 12.28 -0.48 17.96
CA GLN A 245 12.57 -0.23 19.39
C GLN A 245 13.94 0.42 19.57
N ARG A 246 14.99 -0.10 18.91
CA ARG A 246 16.35 0.45 18.98
C ARG A 246 16.43 1.91 18.55
N TRP A 247 15.72 2.28 17.49
CA TRP A 247 15.74 3.61 16.91
C TRP A 247 14.63 4.53 17.45
N GLY A 248 13.79 4.03 18.36
CA GLY A 248 12.68 4.73 18.97
C GLY A 248 11.63 5.20 17.97
N ILE A 249 11.40 4.38 16.93
CA ILE A 249 10.47 4.70 15.83
C ILE A 249 9.03 4.57 16.29
N ARG A 250 8.25 5.63 16.11
CA ARG A 250 6.83 5.66 16.49
C ARG A 250 6.01 6.39 15.44
N ASN A 251 4.79 5.93 15.23
CA ASN A 251 3.78 6.64 14.46
C ASN A 251 2.90 7.43 15.43
N ARG A 252 2.92 8.74 15.34
CA ARG A 252 2.17 9.64 16.23
C ARG A 252 1.19 10.47 15.42
N PHE A 253 0.06 10.80 16.00
CA PHE A 253 -0.79 11.83 15.42
C PHE A 253 -0.03 13.16 15.42
N LEU A 254 -0.16 13.90 14.32
CA LEU A 254 0.36 15.25 14.25
C LEU A 254 -0.38 16.14 15.25
N PRO A 255 0.32 17.05 15.94
CA PRO A 255 -0.35 18.14 16.63
C PRO A 255 -1.15 18.97 15.60
N ALA A 256 -2.05 19.80 16.09
CA ALA A 256 -2.79 20.71 15.24
C ALA A 256 -1.83 21.51 14.33
N LEU A 257 -2.06 21.39 13.02
CA LEU A 257 -1.32 22.13 12.01
C LEU A 257 -1.89 23.55 11.89
N ASP A 258 -1.07 24.46 11.37
CA ASP A 258 -1.59 25.73 10.88
C ASP A 258 -2.70 25.48 9.84
N SER A 259 -3.74 26.34 9.85
CA SER A 259 -4.93 26.15 9.03
C SER A 259 -4.62 26.11 7.52
N LEU A 260 -3.63 26.86 7.05
CA LEU A 260 -3.22 26.87 5.65
C LEU A 260 -2.51 25.57 5.29
N ILE A 261 -1.62 25.08 6.16
CA ILE A 261 -0.93 23.79 5.96
C ILE A 261 -1.92 22.65 5.99
N GLN A 262 -2.90 22.67 6.90
CA GLN A 262 -3.94 21.65 6.97
C GLN A 262 -4.78 21.63 5.68
N ALA A 263 -5.20 22.80 5.20
CA ALA A 263 -5.99 22.92 3.97
C ALA A 263 -5.20 22.45 2.74
N ASP A 264 -3.93 22.80 2.62
CA ASP A 264 -3.05 22.35 1.53
C ASP A 264 -2.84 20.83 1.55
N LEU A 265 -2.63 20.27 2.74
CA LEU A 265 -2.51 18.81 2.93
C LEU A 265 -3.79 18.08 2.47
N GLU A 266 -4.96 18.56 2.89
CA GLU A 266 -6.24 17.96 2.51
C GLU A 266 -6.54 18.11 1.02
N ALA A 267 -6.23 19.28 0.44
CA ALA A 267 -6.36 19.52 -0.98
C ALA A 267 -5.45 18.58 -1.80
N THR A 268 -4.18 18.45 -1.39
CA THR A 268 -3.22 17.54 -2.03
C THR A 268 -3.70 16.09 -1.95
N CYS A 269 -4.11 15.63 -0.76
CA CYS A 269 -4.63 14.26 -0.58
C CYS A 269 -5.85 14.00 -1.48
N SER A 270 -6.77 14.96 -1.57
CA SER A 270 -7.95 14.85 -2.42
C SER A 270 -7.60 14.84 -3.91
N ALA A 271 -6.63 15.65 -4.33
CA ALA A 271 -6.15 15.67 -5.71
C ALA A 271 -5.46 14.35 -6.10
N VAL A 272 -4.60 13.81 -5.22
CA VAL A 272 -3.97 12.48 -5.40
C VAL A 272 -5.04 11.40 -5.52
N TYR A 273 -6.03 11.40 -4.62
CA TYR A 273 -7.10 10.41 -4.58
C TYR A 273 -7.89 10.38 -5.88
N ARG A 274 -8.27 11.56 -6.40
CA ARG A 274 -9.00 11.68 -7.66
C ARG A 274 -8.11 11.39 -8.88
N GLY A 275 -6.88 11.92 -8.90
CA GLY A 275 -5.94 11.72 -10.00
C GLY A 275 -5.58 10.26 -10.24
N LEU A 276 -5.47 9.46 -9.19
CA LEU A 276 -5.23 8.02 -9.26
C LEU A 276 -6.52 7.18 -9.29
N GLN A 277 -7.69 7.80 -9.44
CA GLN A 277 -8.99 7.13 -9.50
C GLN A 277 -9.24 6.19 -8.31
N LEU A 278 -8.80 6.60 -7.12
CA LEU A 278 -8.99 5.82 -5.90
C LEU A 278 -10.45 5.90 -5.45
N ASN A 279 -10.90 4.89 -4.73
CA ASN A 279 -12.20 4.85 -4.10
C ASN A 279 -12.15 4.05 -2.79
N GLY A 280 -13.24 4.07 -2.00
CA GLY A 280 -13.32 3.39 -0.71
C GLY A 280 -12.38 4.00 0.32
N TYR A 281 -11.14 3.52 0.42
CA TYR A 281 -10.13 4.10 1.30
C TYR A 281 -8.71 3.94 0.73
N ALA A 282 -7.86 4.91 1.04
CA ALA A 282 -6.45 4.91 0.67
C ALA A 282 -5.59 5.63 1.73
N ARG A 283 -4.27 5.45 1.64
CA ARG A 283 -3.32 6.15 2.50
C ARG A 283 -2.12 6.58 1.69
#